data_8f7d99229ccefd1029da74e6c88f065b
#
_entry.id   8f7d99229ccefd1029da74e6c88f065b
#
_cell.length_a   1.000
_cell.length_b   1.000
_cell.length_c   1.000
_cell.angle_alpha   90.00
_cell.angle_beta   90.00
_cell.angle_gamma   90.00
#
_symmetry.space_group_name_H-M   'P 1'
#
loop_
_entity.id
_entity.type
_entity.pdbx_description
1 polymer ?
#
loop_
_entity_poly.entity_id
_entity_poly.type
_entity_poly.pdbx_seq_one_letter_code
_entity_poly.pdbx_strand_id
1 'polypeptide(L)'
;MAARSNPYSTINQVRELFPKLGELTDKLLFGDVWERKQLSKRDRSLITVAALVALYRPDQLRGHLWRALENGVTREENGEVITHLAFYAGWPNAGTAALLEIGRAHV
;
A
#
# COMPACT_ATOMS: atom_id res chain seq x y z
N MET A 1 6.27 6.55 20.98
CA MET A 1 5.19 5.55 20.88
C MET A 1 5.30 4.79 19.57
N ALA A 2 5.13 3.52 19.62
CA ALA A 2 5.14 2.72 18.38
C ALA A 2 3.97 3.13 17.48
N ALA A 3 4.21 3.16 16.18
CA ALA A 3 3.16 3.38 15.22
C ALA A 3 2.10 2.27 15.35
N ARG A 4 0.85 2.61 15.09
CA ARG A 4 -0.21 1.63 15.10
C ARG A 4 0.08 0.55 14.08
N SER A 5 -0.07 -0.70 14.49
CA SER A 5 0.17 -1.85 13.64
C SER A 5 -0.81 -1.87 12.48
N ASN A 6 -0.30 -2.08 11.26
CA ASN A 6 -1.14 -2.22 10.07
C ASN A 6 -1.72 -3.65 10.08
N PRO A 7 -3.05 -3.82 10.26
CA PRO A 7 -3.63 -5.15 10.38
C PRO A 7 -3.56 -5.98 9.10
N TYR A 8 -3.24 -5.34 7.98
CA TYR A 8 -3.17 -6.01 6.68
C TYR A 8 -1.75 -6.30 6.23
N SER A 9 -0.75 -5.91 7.05
CA SER A 9 0.65 -6.13 6.70
C SER A 9 1.06 -7.58 6.95
N THR A 10 1.80 -8.16 6.02
CA THR A 10 2.38 -9.49 6.14
C THR A 10 3.84 -9.46 6.60
N ILE A 11 4.36 -8.27 6.94
CA ILE A 11 5.79 -8.09 7.21
C ILE A 11 6.28 -8.88 8.42
N ASN A 12 5.43 -9.10 9.43
CA ASN A 12 5.84 -9.86 10.62
C ASN A 12 6.17 -11.30 10.25
N GLN A 13 5.38 -11.91 9.37
CA GLN A 13 5.64 -13.25 8.87
C GLN A 13 6.94 -13.31 8.06
N VAL A 14 7.16 -12.29 7.24
CA VAL A 14 8.40 -12.17 6.45
C VAL A 14 9.61 -12.05 7.37
N ARG A 15 9.54 -11.21 8.41
CA ARG A 15 10.64 -11.06 9.36
C ARG A 15 10.97 -12.38 10.06
N GLU A 16 9.94 -13.13 10.40
CA GLU A 16 10.12 -14.40 11.13
C GLU A 16 10.75 -15.48 10.26
N LEU A 17 10.24 -15.63 9.04
CA LEU A 17 10.65 -16.72 8.15
C LEU A 17 11.82 -16.36 7.25
N PHE A 18 11.98 -15.08 6.93
CA PHE A 18 12.99 -14.58 6.01
C PHE A 18 13.64 -13.34 6.61
N PRO A 19 14.49 -13.49 7.65
CA PRO A 19 14.99 -12.34 8.42
C PRO A 19 15.78 -11.34 7.58
N LYS A 20 16.53 -11.78 6.59
CA LYS A 20 17.28 -10.85 5.73
C LYS A 20 16.34 -10.00 4.89
N LEU A 21 15.30 -10.59 4.34
CA LEU A 21 14.29 -9.84 3.58
C LEU A 21 13.56 -8.86 4.49
N GLY A 22 13.22 -9.28 5.70
CA GLY A 22 12.61 -8.40 6.70
C GLY A 22 13.52 -7.24 7.06
N GLU A 23 14.82 -7.49 7.26
CA GLU A 23 15.80 -6.44 7.54
C GLU A 23 15.86 -5.41 6.40
N LEU A 24 15.95 -5.87 5.17
CA LEU A 24 15.99 -4.99 4.00
C LEU A 24 14.70 -4.18 3.88
N THR A 25 13.56 -4.78 4.16
CA THR A 25 12.28 -4.08 4.17
C THR A 25 12.28 -2.95 5.20
N ASP A 26 12.74 -3.24 6.42
CA ASP A 26 12.72 -2.26 7.50
C ASP A 26 13.77 -1.16 7.31
N LYS A 27 14.99 -1.54 6.96
CA LYS A 27 16.13 -0.60 6.97
C LYS A 27 16.30 0.10 5.63
N LEU A 28 16.14 -0.60 4.53
CA LEU A 28 16.36 -0.03 3.21
C LEU A 28 15.08 0.57 2.62
N LEU A 29 14.02 -0.23 2.54
CA LEU A 29 12.78 0.25 1.92
C LEU A 29 12.12 1.33 2.78
N PHE A 30 11.70 0.99 3.97
CA PHE A 30 10.96 1.94 4.83
C PHE A 30 11.86 2.84 5.65
N GLY A 31 13.06 2.39 6.01
CA GLY A 31 13.99 3.18 6.80
C GLY A 31 14.82 4.17 5.99
N ASP A 32 14.93 3.97 4.69
CA ASP A 32 15.71 4.84 3.82
C ASP A 32 14.87 5.38 2.67
N VAL A 33 14.43 4.52 1.75
CA VAL A 33 13.76 4.98 0.51
C VAL A 33 12.49 5.77 0.82
N TRP A 34 11.63 5.26 1.69
CA TRP A 34 10.39 5.97 2.06
C TRP A 34 10.63 7.24 2.88
N GLU A 35 11.82 7.38 3.49
CA GLU A 35 12.17 8.57 4.27
C GLU A 35 12.83 9.66 3.44
N ARG A 36 13.13 9.40 2.17
CA ARG A 36 13.76 10.40 1.29
C ARG A 36 12.80 11.55 1.05
N LYS A 37 13.36 12.78 1.09
CA LYS A 37 12.54 14.01 1.04
C LYS A 37 12.16 14.43 -0.37
N GLN A 38 12.74 13.80 -1.38
CA GLN A 38 12.49 14.15 -2.79
C GLN A 38 11.06 13.82 -3.23
N LEU A 39 10.36 12.97 -2.49
CA LEU A 39 8.97 12.66 -2.72
C LEU A 39 8.31 12.46 -1.37
N SER A 40 7.14 13.07 -1.15
CA SER A 40 6.43 12.95 0.13
C SER A 40 5.95 11.50 0.35
N LYS A 41 5.74 11.15 1.60
CA LYS A 41 5.15 9.83 1.92
C LYS A 41 3.77 9.68 1.33
N ARG A 42 3.01 10.77 1.27
CA ARG A 42 1.69 10.79 0.65
C ARG A 42 1.80 10.39 -0.83
N ASP A 43 2.69 11.04 -1.56
CA ASP A 43 2.86 10.75 -2.99
C ASP A 43 3.44 9.35 -3.20
N ARG A 44 4.35 8.91 -2.34
CA ARG A 44 4.86 7.52 -2.39
C ARG A 44 3.73 6.52 -2.22
N SER A 45 2.78 6.78 -1.31
CA SER A 45 1.61 5.93 -1.13
C SER A 45 0.74 5.89 -2.39
N LEU A 46 0.49 7.04 -3.01
CA LEU A 46 -0.31 7.10 -4.24
C LEU A 46 0.31 6.26 -5.35
N ILE A 47 1.60 6.41 -5.61
CA ILE A 47 2.26 5.65 -6.67
C ILE A 47 2.37 4.17 -6.34
N THR A 48 2.53 3.83 -5.05
CA THR A 48 2.58 2.43 -4.63
C THR A 48 1.22 1.76 -4.82
N VAL A 49 0.13 2.42 -4.39
CA VAL A 49 -1.22 1.91 -4.62
C VAL A 49 -1.44 1.70 -6.12
N ALA A 50 -1.11 2.70 -6.95
CA ALA A 50 -1.27 2.59 -8.40
C ALA A 50 -0.48 1.40 -8.96
N ALA A 51 0.77 1.23 -8.55
CA ALA A 51 1.61 0.13 -9.00
C ALA A 51 1.01 -1.24 -8.63
N LEU A 52 0.53 -1.37 -7.38
CA LEU A 52 -0.01 -2.65 -6.90
C LEU A 52 -1.35 -3.00 -7.55
N VAL A 53 -2.17 -1.98 -7.89
CA VAL A 53 -3.37 -2.19 -8.71
C VAL A 53 -2.97 -2.70 -10.10
N ALA A 54 -2.05 -1.99 -10.75
CA ALA A 54 -1.65 -2.32 -12.12
C ALA A 54 -0.98 -3.68 -12.23
N LEU A 55 -0.15 -4.03 -11.26
CA LEU A 55 0.57 -5.30 -11.25
C LEU A 55 -0.27 -6.47 -10.72
N TYR A 56 -1.48 -6.19 -10.26
CA TYR A 56 -2.36 -7.16 -9.62
C TYR A 56 -1.67 -7.84 -8.43
N ARG A 57 -1.44 -7.06 -7.37
CA ARG A 57 -0.84 -7.57 -6.12
C ARG A 57 -1.81 -7.32 -4.96
N PRO A 58 -2.95 -8.05 -4.92
CA PRO A 58 -4.01 -7.76 -3.94
C PRO A 58 -3.57 -7.93 -2.50
N ASP A 59 -2.70 -8.89 -2.21
CA ASP A 59 -2.27 -9.15 -0.84
C ASP A 59 -1.49 -7.97 -0.26
N GLN A 60 -0.61 -7.36 -1.05
CA GLN A 60 0.16 -6.19 -0.62
C GLN A 60 -0.67 -4.91 -0.73
N LEU A 61 -1.58 -4.85 -1.68
CA LEU A 61 -2.42 -3.66 -1.90
C LEU A 61 -3.26 -3.32 -0.67
N ARG A 62 -3.83 -4.31 -0.02
CA ARG A 62 -4.66 -4.08 1.17
C ARG A 62 -3.90 -3.28 2.23
N GLY A 63 -2.68 -3.69 2.53
CA GLY A 63 -1.84 -2.99 3.50
C GLY A 63 -1.45 -1.58 3.05
N HIS A 64 -1.24 -1.39 1.75
CA HIS A 64 -0.86 -0.09 1.22
C HIS A 64 -2.04 0.88 1.09
N LEU A 65 -3.27 0.38 0.88
CA LEU A 65 -4.45 1.23 0.99
C LEU A 65 -4.58 1.80 2.40
N TRP A 66 -4.30 0.97 3.42
CA TRP A 66 -4.26 1.40 4.81
C TRP A 66 -3.15 2.43 5.04
N ARG A 67 -1.93 2.12 4.59
CA ARG A 67 -0.77 3.01 4.75
C ARG A 67 -1.00 4.36 4.06
N ALA A 68 -1.68 4.36 2.92
CA ALA A 68 -1.99 5.59 2.22
C ALA A 68 -2.82 6.54 3.09
N LEU A 69 -3.82 6.02 3.80
CA LEU A 69 -4.59 6.86 4.73
C LEU A 69 -3.71 7.42 5.84
N GLU A 70 -2.81 6.61 6.40
CA GLU A 70 -1.89 7.08 7.44
C GLU A 70 -0.97 8.18 6.93
N ASN A 71 -0.65 8.14 5.65
CA ASN A 71 0.23 9.12 5.01
C ASN A 71 -0.53 10.31 4.41
N GLY A 72 -1.82 10.44 4.70
CA GLY A 72 -2.60 11.62 4.33
C GLY A 72 -3.38 11.52 3.03
N VAL A 73 -3.40 10.35 2.38
CA VAL A 73 -4.28 10.12 1.23
C VAL A 73 -5.70 9.87 1.75
N THR A 74 -6.69 10.46 1.15
CA THR A 74 -8.08 10.24 1.55
C THR A 74 -8.66 9.00 0.89
N ARG A 75 -9.80 8.53 1.43
CA ARG A 75 -10.51 7.41 0.82
C ARG A 75 -10.99 7.75 -0.58
N GLU A 76 -11.45 9.00 -0.77
CA GLU A 76 -11.87 9.48 -2.08
C GLU A 76 -10.71 9.45 -3.06
N GLU A 77 -9.52 9.82 -2.61
CA GLU A 77 -8.33 9.79 -3.47
C GLU A 77 -7.92 8.36 -3.82
N ASN A 78 -7.97 7.43 -2.86
CA ASN A 78 -7.75 6.02 -3.17
C ASN A 78 -8.75 5.53 -4.22
N GLY A 79 -10.02 5.89 -4.05
CA GLY A 79 -11.06 5.55 -5.03
C GLY A 79 -10.79 6.15 -6.40
N GLU A 80 -10.28 7.36 -6.44
CA GLU A 80 -9.97 8.02 -7.71
C GLU A 80 -8.78 7.35 -8.41
N VAL A 81 -7.76 6.94 -7.67
CA VAL A 81 -6.64 6.15 -8.21
C VAL A 81 -7.17 4.86 -8.86
N ILE A 82 -8.03 4.14 -8.12
CA ILE A 82 -8.59 2.88 -8.60
C ILE A 82 -9.41 3.10 -9.89
N THR A 83 -10.24 4.14 -9.90
CA THR A 83 -11.05 4.51 -11.07
C THR A 83 -10.16 4.83 -12.27
N HIS A 84 -9.12 5.61 -12.05
CA HIS A 84 -8.17 5.96 -13.10
C HIS A 84 -7.48 4.71 -13.67
N LEU A 85 -7.04 3.83 -12.79
CA LEU A 85 -6.33 2.62 -13.19
C LEU A 85 -7.21 1.62 -13.93
N ALA A 86 -8.55 1.71 -13.83
CA ALA A 86 -9.43 0.89 -14.64
C ALA A 86 -9.16 1.08 -16.14
N PHE A 87 -8.79 2.29 -16.54
CA PHE A 87 -8.50 2.62 -17.94
C PHE A 87 -7.08 2.25 -18.38
N TYR A 88 -6.16 2.09 -17.45
CA TYR A 88 -4.76 1.80 -17.76
C TYR A 88 -4.34 0.38 -17.40
N ALA A 89 -5.02 -0.25 -16.45
CA ALA A 89 -4.66 -1.59 -15.96
C ALA A 89 -5.78 -2.61 -16.14
N GLY A 90 -6.98 -2.16 -16.54
CA GLY A 90 -8.11 -3.04 -16.78
C GLY A 90 -9.11 -3.10 -15.64
N TRP A 91 -10.37 -3.34 -16.00
CA TRP A 91 -11.49 -3.38 -15.04
C TRP A 91 -11.33 -4.47 -13.98
N PRO A 92 -10.87 -5.69 -14.31
CA PRO A 92 -10.71 -6.72 -13.28
C PRO A 92 -9.75 -6.31 -12.17
N ASN A 93 -8.64 -5.67 -12.51
CA ASN A 93 -7.67 -5.18 -11.52
C ASN A 93 -8.30 -4.09 -10.65
N ALA A 94 -8.99 -3.14 -11.27
CA ALA A 94 -9.67 -2.07 -10.56
C ALA A 94 -10.79 -2.61 -9.68
N GLY A 95 -11.55 -3.59 -10.17
CA GLY A 95 -12.63 -4.23 -9.41
C GLY A 95 -12.11 -4.89 -8.13
N THR A 96 -11.03 -5.66 -8.24
CA THR A 96 -10.41 -6.26 -7.07
C THR A 96 -9.95 -5.19 -6.07
N ALA A 97 -9.29 -4.13 -6.57
CA ALA A 97 -8.84 -3.04 -5.71
C ALA A 97 -10.00 -2.35 -5.00
N ALA A 98 -11.11 -2.12 -5.72
CA ALA A 98 -12.30 -1.50 -5.14
C ALA A 98 -12.88 -2.36 -4.00
N LEU A 99 -12.94 -3.67 -4.19
CA LEU A 99 -13.41 -4.58 -3.13
C LEU A 99 -12.49 -4.56 -1.92
N LEU A 100 -11.18 -4.49 -2.13
CA LEU A 100 -10.23 -4.38 -1.02
C LEU A 100 -10.41 -3.07 -0.26
N GLU A 101 -10.66 -1.97 -0.95
CA GLU A 101 -10.89 -0.67 -0.32
C GLU A 101 -12.19 -0.70 0.49
N ILE A 102 -13.26 -1.28 -0.04
CA ILE A 102 -14.54 -1.44 0.67
C ILE A 102 -14.36 -2.32 1.90
N GLY A 103 -13.69 -3.47 1.75
CA GLY A 103 -13.44 -4.39 2.86
C GLY A 103 -12.66 -3.74 3.98
N ARG A 104 -11.66 -2.94 3.66
CA ARG A 104 -10.87 -2.18 4.63
C ARG A 104 -11.75 -1.20 5.42
N ALA A 105 -12.76 -0.62 4.76
CA ALA A 105 -13.64 0.36 5.40
C ALA A 105 -14.52 -0.25 6.48
N HIS A 106 -14.69 -1.57 6.51
CA HIS A 106 -15.54 -2.28 7.47
C HIS A 106 -14.75 -2.96 8.58
N VAL A 107 -13.43 -2.72 8.65
CA VAL A 107 -12.57 -3.33 9.68
C VAL A 107 -12.39 -2.44 10.89
#